data_8c14b211681b999eeff90f6ff6c6d116
#
_entry.id   8c14b211681b999eeff90f6ff6c6d116
#
_cell.length_a   1.000
_cell.length_b   1.000
_cell.length_c   1.000
_cell.angle_alpha   90.00
_cell.angle_beta   90.00
_cell.angle_gamma   90.00
#
_symmetry.space_group_name_H-M   'P 1'
#
loop_
_entity.id
_entity.type
_entity.pdbx_description
1 polymer ?
#
loop_
_entity_poly.entity_id
_entity_poly.type
_entity_poly.pdbx_seq_one_letter_code
_entity_poly.pdbx_strand_id
1 'polypeptide(L)'
;MWVEKGFYMSDQIYVALLDEGINVWRPVPALRLESNTYVVLRPDDYDPSVETWQFPPGTLVVCEQKQLADGIFPVAIRQTEDVRRTA
;
A
#
# COMPACT_ATOMS: atom_id res chain seq x y z
N MET A 1 7.55 2.66 25.77
CA MET A 1 7.23 2.63 25.48
C MET A 1 6.93 2.44 24.75
N TRP A 2 6.60 2.42 24.60
CA TRP A 2 6.15 2.38 24.00
C TRP A 2 5.88 2.67 23.09
N VAL A 3 5.86 3.08 22.99
CA VAL A 3 5.56 3.53 22.20
C VAL A 3 5.68 3.25 21.26
N GLU A 4 6.10 2.79 21.23
CA GLU A 4 6.28 2.38 20.42
C GLU A 4 5.69 2.05 19.53
N LYS A 5 5.00 1.90 19.61
CA LYS A 5 4.28 1.59 18.85
C LYS A 5 4.05 2.40 17.97
N GLY A 6 3.81 3.11 18.25
CA GLY A 6 3.39 3.98 17.36
C GLY A 6 4.33 4.24 16.34
N PHE A 7 5.24 4.12 16.51
CA PHE A 7 6.05 4.60 15.71
C PHE A 7 6.32 3.87 14.66
N TYR A 8 6.09 2.81 14.73
CA TYR A 8 6.26 2.30 13.65
C TYR A 8 5.30 2.44 12.90
N MET A 9 4.76 3.46 12.94
CA MET A 9 3.85 3.67 12.27
C MET A 9 4.11 3.41 10.96
N SER A 10 3.38 2.63 10.34
CA SER A 10 3.43 2.46 8.92
C SER A 10 2.90 3.71 8.25
N ASP A 11 3.29 3.89 7.03
CA ASP A 11 2.63 4.84 6.17
C ASP A 11 1.33 4.23 5.67
N GLN A 12 0.51 5.02 5.00
CA GLN A 12 -0.70 4.53 4.38
C GLN A 12 -0.62 4.79 2.89
N ILE A 13 -0.88 3.76 2.12
CA ILE A 13 -0.98 3.90 0.68
C ILE A 13 -2.32 3.31 0.26
N TYR A 14 -2.69 3.46 -1.01
CA TYR A 14 -3.91 2.89 -1.52
C TYR A 14 -3.60 1.83 -2.56
N VAL A 15 -4.31 0.72 -2.50
CA VAL A 15 -4.20 -0.32 -3.52
C VAL A 15 -5.58 -0.54 -4.12
N ALA A 16 -5.60 -0.93 -5.38
CA ALA A 16 -6.87 -1.20 -6.05
C ALA A 16 -7.41 -2.54 -5.61
N LEU A 17 -8.71 -2.61 -5.45
CA LEU A 17 -9.39 -3.87 -5.23
C LEU A 17 -9.83 -4.41 -6.57
N LEU A 18 -9.58 -5.68 -6.81
CA LEU A 18 -9.97 -6.32 -8.05
C LEU A 18 -11.38 -6.88 -7.89
N ASP A 19 -12.02 -7.14 -9.00
CA ASP A 19 -13.33 -7.78 -9.00
C ASP A 19 -14.44 -6.98 -8.35
N GLU A 20 -14.28 -5.66 -8.31
CA GLU A 20 -15.32 -4.81 -7.73
C GLU A 20 -16.17 -4.08 -8.77
N GLY A 21 -15.88 -4.27 -10.03
CA GLY A 21 -16.68 -3.68 -11.09
C GLY A 21 -16.40 -2.23 -11.42
N ILE A 22 -15.90 -1.46 -10.48
CA ILE A 22 -15.47 -0.09 -10.69
C ILE A 22 -14.19 0.12 -9.94
N ASN A 23 -13.58 1.26 -10.13
CA ASN A 23 -12.32 1.52 -9.43
C ASN A 23 -12.59 1.72 -7.96
N VAL A 24 -12.16 0.80 -7.16
CA VAL A 24 -12.28 0.87 -5.72
C VAL A 24 -10.87 0.82 -5.14
N TRP A 25 -10.57 1.77 -4.27
CA TRP A 25 -9.26 1.87 -3.65
C TRP A 25 -9.38 1.59 -2.18
N ARG A 26 -8.45 0.84 -1.63
CA ARG A 26 -8.45 0.51 -0.22
C ARG A 26 -7.21 1.08 0.43
N PRO A 27 -7.34 1.84 1.51
CA PRO A 27 -6.17 2.29 2.26
C PRO A 27 -5.57 1.11 3.01
N VAL A 28 -4.27 0.95 2.89
CA VAL A 28 -3.57 -0.17 3.51
C VAL A 28 -2.29 0.34 4.16
N PRO A 29 -1.83 -0.34 5.20
CA PRO A 29 -0.56 0.03 5.81
C PRO A 29 0.58 -0.39 4.90
N ALA A 30 1.66 0.37 4.92
CA ALA A 30 2.82 0.07 4.10
C ALA A 30 4.07 0.62 4.77
N LEU A 31 5.19 0.01 4.49
CA LEU A 31 6.46 0.48 4.99
C LEU A 31 7.20 1.12 3.84
N ARG A 32 7.55 2.39 3.98
CA ARG A 32 8.24 3.11 2.94
C ARG A 32 9.70 2.74 2.96
N LEU A 33 10.22 2.34 1.82
CA LEU A 33 11.61 1.91 1.71
C LEU A 33 12.47 2.94 0.99
N GLU A 34 11.90 3.60 0.00
CA GLU A 34 12.55 4.67 -0.72
C GLU A 34 11.52 5.71 -1.06
N SER A 35 11.87 6.75 -1.78
CA SER A 35 10.99 7.90 -1.91
C SER A 35 9.59 7.54 -2.38
N ASN A 36 9.45 6.56 -3.27
CA ASN A 36 8.14 6.17 -3.73
C ASN A 36 7.96 4.66 -3.77
N THR A 37 8.78 3.93 -3.05
CA THR A 37 8.74 2.46 -3.03
C THR A 37 8.35 2.01 -1.64
N TYR A 38 7.37 1.13 -1.58
CA TYR A 38 6.80 0.67 -0.32
C TYR A 38 6.64 -0.85 -0.35
N VAL A 39 6.62 -1.47 0.82
CA VAL A 39 6.18 -2.84 0.92
C VAL A 39 4.80 -2.81 1.55
N VAL A 40 3.85 -3.52 0.95
CA VAL A 40 2.48 -3.57 1.44
C VAL A 40 2.46 -4.44 2.69
N LEU A 41 1.88 -3.94 3.77
CA LEU A 41 1.82 -4.67 5.03
C LEU A 41 0.44 -5.29 5.18
N ARG A 42 0.34 -6.25 6.07
CA ARG A 42 -0.90 -6.96 6.28
C ARG A 42 -1.66 -6.32 7.44
N PRO A 43 -2.83 -5.74 7.20
CA PRO A 43 -3.63 -5.25 8.32
C PRO A 43 -4.28 -6.42 9.05
N ASP A 44 -4.72 -6.16 10.27
CA ASP A 44 -5.30 -7.22 11.09
C ASP A 44 -6.57 -7.80 10.48
N ASP A 45 -7.30 -6.99 9.72
CA ASP A 45 -8.55 -7.43 9.14
C ASP A 45 -8.40 -7.94 7.72
N TYR A 46 -7.21 -8.21 7.27
CA TYR A 46 -7.00 -8.68 5.91
C TYR A 46 -7.62 -10.06 5.74
N ASP A 47 -8.44 -10.21 4.70
CA ASP A 47 -9.08 -11.48 4.43
C ASP A 47 -9.16 -11.65 2.91
N PRO A 48 -8.28 -12.46 2.33
CA PRO A 48 -8.27 -12.60 0.87
C PRO A 48 -9.50 -13.30 0.31
N SER A 49 -10.32 -13.90 1.16
CA SER A 49 -11.55 -14.49 0.66
C SER A 49 -12.64 -13.44 0.51
N VAL A 50 -12.45 -12.26 1.08
CA VAL A 50 -13.42 -11.19 1.01
C VAL A 50 -13.01 -10.14 -0.01
N GLU A 51 -11.73 -9.82 -0.06
CA GLU A 51 -11.22 -8.80 -0.96
C GLU A 51 -10.04 -9.33 -1.72
N THR A 52 -9.92 -8.99 -2.98
CA THR A 52 -8.73 -9.31 -3.76
C THR A 52 -7.99 -8.02 -4.05
N TRP A 53 -6.81 -7.87 -3.47
CA TRP A 53 -6.00 -6.69 -3.68
C TRP A 53 -5.15 -6.88 -4.92
N GLN A 54 -5.00 -5.82 -5.71
CA GLN A 54 -4.09 -5.88 -6.85
C GLN A 54 -2.67 -6.19 -6.39
N PHE A 55 -2.27 -5.62 -5.24
CA PHE A 55 -0.94 -5.89 -4.68
C PHE A 55 -1.14 -6.35 -3.24
N PRO A 56 -1.09 -7.66 -2.99
CA PRO A 56 -1.37 -8.18 -1.65
C PRO A 56 -0.22 -7.91 -0.68
N PRO A 57 -0.43 -8.16 0.61
CA PRO A 57 0.63 -7.96 1.60
C PRO A 57 1.92 -8.68 1.20
N GLY A 58 3.04 -8.02 1.44
CA GLY A 58 4.35 -8.55 1.09
C GLY A 58 4.85 -8.08 -0.27
N THR A 59 4.02 -7.43 -1.07
CA THR A 59 4.44 -6.98 -2.39
C THR A 59 5.21 -5.68 -2.28
N LEU A 60 6.30 -5.57 -3.02
CA LEU A 60 7.01 -4.29 -3.16
C LEU A 60 6.36 -3.54 -4.29
N VAL A 61 5.96 -2.31 -4.04
CA VAL A 61 5.23 -1.51 -5.01
C VAL A 61 5.85 -0.13 -5.16
N VAL A 62 5.67 0.44 -6.33
CA VAL A 62 5.97 1.83 -6.58
C VAL A 62 4.64 2.58 -6.54
N CYS A 63 4.63 3.71 -5.86
CA CYS A 63 3.43 4.52 -5.72
C CYS A 63 3.57 5.85 -6.44
N GLU A 64 2.45 6.39 -6.87
CA GLU A 64 2.37 7.75 -7.41
C GLU A 64 1.34 8.49 -6.62
N GLN A 65 1.53 9.80 -6.47
CA GLN A 65 0.53 10.64 -5.84
C GLN A 65 -0.62 10.83 -6.80
N LYS A 66 -1.82 10.51 -6.36
CA LYS A 66 -3.00 10.65 -7.19
C LYS A 66 -4.11 11.32 -6.42
N GLN A 67 -4.93 12.05 -7.15
CA GLN A 67 -6.09 12.70 -6.56
C GLN A 67 -7.20 11.68 -6.39
N LEU A 68 -7.60 11.45 -5.18
CA LEU A 68 -8.73 10.60 -4.86
C LEU A 68 -9.83 11.48 -4.25
N ALA A 69 -10.94 10.90 -3.87
CA ALA A 69 -12.07 11.68 -3.40
C ALA A 69 -11.71 12.56 -2.21
N ASP A 70 -10.87 12.05 -1.32
CA ASP A 70 -10.56 12.76 -0.09
C ASP A 70 -9.24 13.51 -0.11
N GLY A 71 -8.57 13.60 -1.23
CA GLY A 71 -7.31 14.33 -1.30
C GLY A 71 -6.31 13.60 -2.17
N ILE A 72 -5.04 13.97 -2.03
CA ILE A 72 -3.97 13.39 -2.82
C ILE A 72 -3.24 12.39 -1.97
N PHE A 73 -3.12 11.16 -2.46
CA PHE A 73 -2.55 10.07 -1.69
C PHE A 73 -1.63 9.23 -2.56
N PRO A 74 -0.67 8.54 -1.94
CA PRO A 74 0.16 7.61 -2.70
C PRO A 74 -0.66 6.37 -3.07
N VAL A 75 -0.64 6.03 -4.34
CA VAL A 75 -1.42 4.92 -4.88
C VAL A 75 -0.44 3.97 -5.55
N ALA A 76 -0.54 2.69 -5.20
CA ALA A 76 0.34 1.67 -5.78
C ALA A 76 0.01 1.48 -7.24
N ILE A 77 1.00 1.68 -8.12
CA ILE A 77 0.77 1.61 -9.55
C ILE A 77 1.43 0.41 -10.19
N ARG A 78 2.44 -0.14 -9.59
CA ARG A 78 3.08 -1.33 -10.16
C ARG A 78 3.94 -2.01 -9.11
N GLN A 79 4.20 -3.27 -9.35
CA GLN A 79 5.06 -4.04 -8.49
C GLN A 79 6.51 -3.84 -8.92
N THR A 80 7.42 -3.90 -7.98
CA THR A 80 8.84 -3.89 -8.29
C THR A 80 9.49 -5.02 -7.50
N GLU A 81 10.67 -5.43 -7.93
CA GLU A 81 11.30 -6.56 -7.31
C GLU A 81 12.48 -6.22 -6.46
N ASP A 82 13.12 -5.11 -6.71
CA ASP A 82 14.36 -4.83 -6.01
C ASP A 82 14.48 -3.33 -5.82
N VAL A 83 14.29 -2.92 -4.58
CA VAL A 83 14.34 -1.50 -4.25
C VAL A 83 15.67 -0.89 -4.61
N ARG A 84 16.74 -1.64 -4.42
CA ARG A 84 18.04 -1.04 -4.64
C ARG A 84 18.34 -0.78 -6.08
N ARG A 85 17.63 -1.40 -6.98
CA ARG A 85 17.90 -1.15 -8.36
C ARG A 85 17.37 0.16 -8.84
N THR A 86 16.57 0.79 -8.04
CA THR A 86 16.05 2.08 -8.41
C THR A 86 17.04 3.18 -8.16
N ALA A 87 18.10 2.90 -7.51
CA ALA A 87 19.07 3.93 -7.16
C ALA A 87 19.88 4.36 -8.36
#